data_39ebf23e1da1180419928013fe8ccbe9
#
_entry.id   39ebf23e1da1180419928013fe8ccbe9
#
_cell.length_a   1.000
_cell.length_b   1.000
_cell.length_c   1.000
_cell.angle_alpha   90.00
_cell.angle_beta   90.00
_cell.angle_gamma   90.00
#
_symmetry.space_group_name_H-M   'P 1'
#
loop_
_entity.id
_entity.type
_entity.pdbx_description
1 polymer ?
#
loop_
_entity_poly.entity_id
_entity_poly.type
_entity_poly.pdbx_seq_one_letter_code
_entity_poly.pdbx_strand_id
1 'polypeptide(L)'
;VLLQNNGNVLPIDLNKTKKIAVIGENAIKMMTVGGGSSSLKVKYEISPLDGLKSRVGSKAEVVYARGYVGDPTGEYNGVKTGQDLKDNRSEDELLAEALQVAKDADYVIFFGGLNKSNHQDCEDSDRASLGLPYAQDRVISELAKVNKNLIVVNISGNAVAMPWVNEVPAIVQGWFLGSEAGTALASVLVGDANPSGKLPFTFPAKLEDVGAHKLGEYPGNKEELAQSKHRGDTINEIYREDIFVGYRWADKEKIKP
;
A
#
# COMPACT_ATOMS: atom_id res chain seq x y z
N VAL A 1 -7.71 -7.07 -4.49
CA VAL A 1 -8.98 -6.39 -4.83
C VAL A 1 -8.70 -5.31 -5.86
N LEU A 2 -9.47 -5.26 -6.96
CA LEU A 2 -9.44 -4.15 -7.90
C LEU A 2 -10.35 -3.02 -7.37
N LEU A 3 -9.75 -1.89 -7.01
CA LEU A 3 -10.50 -0.73 -6.49
C LEU A 3 -10.99 0.17 -7.63
N GLN A 4 -10.15 0.36 -8.65
CA GLN A 4 -10.42 1.23 -9.76
C GLN A 4 -9.74 0.72 -11.04
N ASN A 5 -10.39 0.89 -12.20
CA ASN A 5 -9.84 0.57 -13.52
C ASN A 5 -10.49 1.42 -14.60
N ASN A 6 -10.23 2.71 -14.59
CA ASN A 6 -10.74 3.67 -15.55
C ASN A 6 -9.99 3.51 -16.89
N GLY A 7 -10.74 3.48 -17.97
CA GLY A 7 -10.15 3.34 -19.31
C GLY A 7 -9.58 1.94 -19.62
N ASN A 8 -9.90 0.93 -18.81
CA ASN A 8 -9.43 -0.45 -19.00
C ASN A 8 -7.90 -0.57 -19.10
N VAL A 9 -7.18 0.12 -18.21
CA VAL A 9 -5.72 0.04 -18.12
C VAL A 9 -5.26 -1.37 -17.74
N LEU A 10 -6.03 -2.06 -16.90
CA LEU A 10 -5.86 -3.48 -16.58
C LEU A 10 -6.86 -4.35 -17.34
N PRO A 11 -6.49 -5.58 -17.73
CA PRO A 11 -5.16 -6.18 -17.60
C PRO A 11 -4.16 -5.61 -18.61
N ILE A 12 -2.87 -5.72 -18.29
CA ILE A 12 -1.78 -5.33 -19.18
C ILE A 12 -1.74 -6.30 -20.38
N ASP A 13 -1.88 -5.78 -21.59
CA ASP A 13 -1.79 -6.59 -22.83
C ASP A 13 -0.32 -6.81 -23.22
N LEU A 14 0.24 -7.93 -22.79
CA LEU A 14 1.63 -8.28 -23.08
C LEU A 14 1.94 -8.51 -24.58
N ASN A 15 0.93 -8.58 -25.45
CA ASN A 15 1.17 -8.69 -26.90
C ASN A 15 1.45 -7.32 -27.55
N LYS A 16 1.07 -6.23 -26.86
CA LYS A 16 1.27 -4.85 -27.32
C LYS A 16 2.30 -4.08 -26.53
N THR A 17 2.61 -4.56 -25.31
CA THR A 17 3.52 -3.89 -24.37
C THR A 17 4.97 -4.22 -24.71
N LYS A 18 5.80 -3.19 -24.78
CA LYS A 18 7.26 -3.32 -25.00
C LYS A 18 8.05 -3.03 -23.74
N LYS A 19 7.57 -2.11 -22.91
CA LYS A 19 8.28 -1.66 -21.71
C LYS A 19 7.32 -1.38 -20.56
N ILE A 20 7.67 -1.91 -19.39
CA ILE A 20 6.96 -1.70 -18.12
C ILE A 20 7.95 -1.08 -17.13
N ALA A 21 7.62 0.08 -16.59
CA ALA A 21 8.34 0.67 -15.47
C ALA A 21 7.73 0.22 -14.14
N VAL A 22 8.52 -0.38 -13.29
CA VAL A 22 8.15 -0.75 -11.92
C VAL A 22 8.80 0.23 -10.96
N ILE A 23 8.00 0.85 -10.11
CA ILE A 23 8.46 1.87 -9.18
C ILE A 23 7.97 1.55 -7.77
N GLY A 24 8.79 1.86 -6.78
CA GLY A 24 8.45 1.72 -5.38
C GLY A 24 9.28 0.70 -4.62
N GLU A 25 9.55 1.00 -3.35
CA GLU A 25 10.30 0.10 -2.47
C GLU A 25 9.57 -1.22 -2.25
N ASN A 26 8.24 -1.18 -2.15
CA ASN A 26 7.43 -2.38 -1.94
C ASN A 26 7.48 -3.37 -3.12
N ALA A 27 8.03 -2.96 -4.27
CA ALA A 27 8.30 -3.87 -5.38
C ALA A 27 9.39 -4.91 -5.05
N ILE A 28 10.32 -4.58 -4.16
CA ILE A 28 11.48 -5.41 -3.82
C ILE A 28 11.54 -5.83 -2.35
N LYS A 29 10.75 -5.18 -1.48
CA LYS A 29 10.78 -5.41 -0.05
C LYS A 29 10.12 -6.73 0.33
N MET A 30 10.79 -7.53 1.15
CA MET A 30 10.21 -8.75 1.73
C MET A 30 9.18 -8.39 2.80
N MET A 31 7.98 -8.99 2.73
CA MET A 31 6.83 -8.63 3.56
C MET A 31 6.28 -9.79 4.41
N THR A 32 6.76 -11.02 4.23
CA THR A 32 6.30 -12.17 5.03
C THR A 32 6.93 -12.23 6.41
N VAL A 33 8.07 -11.60 6.59
CA VAL A 33 8.79 -11.51 7.87
C VAL A 33 8.45 -10.17 8.52
N GLY A 34 8.29 -10.16 9.85
CA GLY A 34 8.06 -8.96 10.63
C GLY A 34 6.60 -8.75 11.05
N GLY A 35 6.35 -7.62 11.70
CA GLY A 35 5.01 -7.25 12.19
C GLY A 35 4.65 -7.81 13.56
N GLY A 36 5.62 -8.24 14.38
CA GLY A 36 5.40 -8.78 15.72
C GLY A 36 5.08 -10.27 15.72
N SER A 37 4.06 -10.71 16.46
CA SER A 37 3.66 -12.12 16.58
C SER A 37 3.19 -12.75 15.25
N SER A 38 2.86 -11.93 14.26
CA SER A 38 2.53 -12.39 12.90
C SER A 38 3.75 -12.73 12.04
N SER A 39 4.96 -12.57 12.56
CA SER A 39 6.21 -12.85 11.82
C SER A 39 6.36 -14.32 11.49
N LEU A 40 6.64 -14.62 10.23
CA LEU A 40 6.82 -15.98 9.72
C LEU A 40 8.25 -16.20 9.23
N LYS A 41 8.81 -17.38 9.52
CA LYS A 41 10.01 -17.90 8.85
C LYS A 41 9.57 -18.62 7.57
N VAL A 42 9.64 -17.94 6.44
CA VAL A 42 9.31 -18.54 5.16
C VAL A 42 10.54 -19.16 4.52
N LYS A 43 10.34 -20.19 3.71
CA LYS A 43 11.40 -20.85 2.96
C LYS A 43 11.96 -19.96 1.85
N TYR A 44 11.09 -19.17 1.25
CA TYR A 44 11.39 -18.20 0.19
C TYR A 44 10.28 -17.15 0.12
N GLU A 45 10.56 -16.06 -0.56
CA GLU A 45 9.58 -15.03 -0.88
C GLU A 45 9.86 -14.50 -2.29
N ILE A 46 8.84 -14.42 -3.12
CA ILE A 46 8.92 -13.84 -4.46
C ILE A 46 8.43 -12.40 -4.37
N SER A 47 9.33 -11.46 -4.62
CA SER A 47 8.98 -10.03 -4.62
C SER A 47 8.03 -9.70 -5.79
N PRO A 48 7.22 -8.62 -5.68
CA PRO A 48 6.41 -8.16 -6.80
C PRO A 48 7.18 -7.93 -8.10
N LEU A 49 8.40 -7.39 -8.00
CA LEU A 49 9.28 -7.18 -9.14
C LEU A 49 9.72 -8.50 -9.80
N ASP A 50 10.14 -9.47 -8.98
CA ASP A 50 10.59 -10.77 -9.50
C ASP A 50 9.44 -11.57 -10.09
N GLY A 51 8.27 -11.57 -9.45
CA GLY A 51 7.07 -12.20 -9.97
C GLY A 51 6.64 -11.61 -11.32
N LEU A 52 6.67 -10.29 -11.43
CA LEU A 52 6.35 -9.62 -12.68
C LEU A 52 7.38 -9.92 -13.78
N LYS A 53 8.68 -9.82 -13.48
CA LYS A 53 9.76 -10.17 -14.42
C LYS A 53 9.63 -11.61 -14.92
N SER A 54 9.40 -12.53 -14.02
CA SER A 54 9.20 -13.94 -14.35
C SER A 54 8.00 -14.15 -15.28
N ARG A 55 6.87 -13.47 -14.98
CA ARG A 55 5.64 -13.64 -15.78
C ARG A 55 5.71 -12.95 -17.14
N VAL A 56 6.33 -11.79 -17.22
CA VAL A 56 6.51 -11.05 -18.48
C VAL A 56 7.50 -11.76 -19.39
N GLY A 57 8.58 -12.32 -18.82
CA GLY A 57 9.63 -13.01 -19.57
C GLY A 57 10.27 -12.10 -20.62
N SER A 58 10.37 -12.62 -21.85
CA SER A 58 10.94 -11.88 -23.00
C SER A 58 9.91 -11.02 -23.77
N LYS A 59 8.65 -10.97 -23.33
CA LYS A 59 7.59 -10.24 -24.06
C LYS A 59 7.72 -8.72 -23.95
N ALA A 60 8.24 -8.23 -22.83
CA ALA A 60 8.48 -6.82 -22.61
C ALA A 60 9.70 -6.60 -21.70
N GLU A 61 10.33 -5.45 -21.84
CA GLU A 61 11.36 -4.99 -20.91
C GLU A 61 10.71 -4.55 -19.59
N VAL A 62 11.23 -5.01 -18.45
CA VAL A 62 10.81 -4.55 -17.12
C VAL A 62 11.97 -3.80 -16.48
N VAL A 63 11.82 -2.47 -16.37
CA VAL A 63 12.78 -1.58 -15.71
C VAL A 63 12.30 -1.24 -14.30
N TYR A 64 13.24 -0.99 -13.39
CA TYR A 64 12.92 -0.66 -12.01
C TYR A 64 13.57 0.65 -11.58
N ALA A 65 12.82 1.48 -10.85
CA ALA A 65 13.32 2.63 -10.10
C ALA A 65 12.72 2.64 -8.70
N ARG A 66 13.51 3.05 -7.71
CA ARG A 66 13.06 2.98 -6.32
C ARG A 66 11.94 3.96 -5.99
N GLY A 67 12.04 5.19 -6.48
CA GLY A 67 11.05 6.25 -6.29
C GLY A 67 11.00 6.85 -4.89
N TYR A 68 11.09 6.05 -3.84
CA TYR A 68 11.18 6.47 -2.44
C TYR A 68 11.98 5.47 -1.61
N VAL A 69 12.50 5.91 -0.47
CA VAL A 69 13.13 5.04 0.54
C VAL A 69 12.21 4.97 1.75
N GLY A 70 11.89 3.76 2.14
CA GLY A 70 11.10 3.47 3.33
C GLY A 70 11.97 3.17 4.53
N ASP A 71 11.88 1.95 5.06
CA ASP A 71 12.71 1.48 6.16
C ASP A 71 14.05 0.96 5.62
N PRO A 72 15.14 1.69 5.84
CA PRO A 72 16.44 1.31 5.29
C PRO A 72 17.08 0.10 5.99
N THR A 73 16.57 -0.30 7.16
CA THR A 73 17.18 -1.39 7.94
C THR A 73 16.66 -2.75 7.54
N GLY A 74 15.49 -2.82 6.93
CA GLY A 74 14.79 -4.06 6.65
C GLY A 74 14.39 -4.83 7.92
N GLU A 75 14.35 -4.17 9.06
CA GLU A 75 13.97 -4.76 10.34
C GLU A 75 12.50 -4.50 10.65
N TYR A 76 11.85 -5.52 11.21
CA TYR A 76 10.46 -5.46 11.64
C TYR A 76 10.34 -5.95 13.07
N ASN A 77 10.14 -5.05 14.02
CA ASN A 77 9.96 -5.38 15.42
C ASN A 77 11.00 -6.41 15.92
N GLY A 78 12.30 -6.13 15.69
CA GLY A 78 13.41 -6.97 16.08
C GLY A 78 13.69 -8.17 15.16
N VAL A 79 12.89 -8.43 14.14
CA VAL A 79 13.11 -9.51 13.17
C VAL A 79 13.79 -8.97 11.92
N LYS A 80 14.94 -9.57 11.55
CA LYS A 80 15.73 -9.18 10.39
C LYS A 80 15.32 -9.95 9.15
N THR A 81 15.05 -9.23 8.07
CA THR A 81 14.78 -9.84 6.75
C THR A 81 16.05 -10.28 6.04
N GLY A 82 17.19 -9.74 6.42
CA GLY A 82 18.46 -9.92 5.72
C GLY A 82 18.63 -9.06 4.47
N GLN A 83 17.65 -8.23 4.13
CA GLN A 83 17.77 -7.28 3.03
C GLN A 83 18.55 -6.03 3.47
N ASP A 84 19.44 -5.52 2.62
CA ASP A 84 20.01 -4.19 2.72
C ASP A 84 19.26 -3.25 1.77
N LEU A 85 18.39 -2.43 2.33
CA LEU A 85 17.55 -1.49 1.59
C LEU A 85 18.05 -0.04 1.72
N LYS A 86 19.29 0.16 2.20
CA LYS A 86 19.86 1.50 2.30
C LYS A 86 20.01 2.15 0.94
N ASP A 87 19.63 3.42 0.88
CA ASP A 87 19.82 4.27 -0.28
C ASP A 87 20.10 5.69 0.23
N ASN A 88 21.19 6.28 -0.17
CA ASN A 88 21.62 7.60 0.31
C ASN A 88 21.20 8.74 -0.63
N ARG A 89 20.48 8.41 -1.70
CA ARG A 89 19.96 9.43 -2.63
C ARG A 89 18.84 10.24 -1.96
N SER A 90 18.75 11.48 -2.32
CA SER A 90 17.65 12.36 -1.90
C SER A 90 16.31 11.94 -2.52
N GLU A 91 15.20 12.35 -1.91
CA GLU A 91 13.86 12.13 -2.47
C GLU A 91 13.72 12.69 -3.89
N ASP A 92 14.35 13.82 -4.18
CA ASP A 92 14.31 14.44 -5.50
C ASP A 92 15.09 13.65 -6.55
N GLU A 93 16.24 13.07 -6.20
CA GLU A 93 17.00 12.18 -7.08
C GLU A 93 16.23 10.90 -7.39
N LEU A 94 15.61 10.29 -6.37
CA LEU A 94 14.79 9.09 -6.53
C LEU A 94 13.54 9.37 -7.39
N LEU A 95 12.89 10.51 -7.17
CA LEU A 95 11.75 10.93 -7.98
C LEU A 95 12.16 11.19 -9.43
N ALA A 96 13.27 11.88 -9.66
CA ALA A 96 13.77 12.17 -11.01
C ALA A 96 14.04 10.88 -11.81
N GLU A 97 14.70 9.90 -11.20
CA GLU A 97 14.90 8.56 -11.80
C GLU A 97 13.56 7.89 -12.13
N ALA A 98 12.62 7.88 -11.17
CA ALA A 98 11.31 7.28 -11.37
C ALA A 98 10.55 7.92 -12.54
N LEU A 99 10.55 9.25 -12.62
CA LEU A 99 9.92 9.97 -13.72
C LEU A 99 10.60 9.69 -15.06
N GLN A 100 11.92 9.56 -15.08
CA GLN A 100 12.66 9.26 -16.30
C GLN A 100 12.27 7.90 -16.87
N VAL A 101 12.22 6.86 -16.03
CA VAL A 101 11.85 5.51 -16.52
C VAL A 101 10.36 5.41 -16.84
N ALA A 102 9.51 6.20 -16.18
CA ALA A 102 8.07 6.22 -16.39
C ALA A 102 7.65 6.83 -17.72
N LYS A 103 8.37 7.89 -18.20
CA LYS A 103 8.05 8.60 -19.45
C LYS A 103 8.13 7.69 -20.67
N ASP A 104 9.09 6.78 -20.71
CA ASP A 104 9.39 5.94 -21.85
C ASP A 104 8.71 4.56 -21.76
N ALA A 105 7.90 4.31 -20.75
CA ALA A 105 7.22 3.05 -20.51
C ALA A 105 5.78 3.06 -21.08
N ASP A 106 5.34 1.92 -21.62
CA ASP A 106 3.95 1.72 -22.03
C ASP A 106 3.02 1.66 -20.81
N TYR A 107 3.50 1.08 -19.70
CA TYR A 107 2.82 1.01 -18.41
C TYR A 107 3.76 1.37 -17.28
N VAL A 108 3.22 2.01 -16.26
CA VAL A 108 3.91 2.25 -14.98
C VAL A 108 3.15 1.52 -13.88
N ILE A 109 3.87 0.72 -13.10
CA ILE A 109 3.31 0.06 -11.93
C ILE A 109 4.05 0.58 -10.70
N PHE A 110 3.33 1.29 -9.84
CA PHE A 110 3.83 1.74 -8.56
C PHE A 110 3.43 0.72 -7.48
N PHE A 111 4.41 0.10 -6.84
CA PHE A 111 4.21 -0.74 -5.67
C PHE A 111 4.55 0.05 -4.41
N GLY A 112 3.52 0.43 -3.70
CA GLY A 112 3.63 1.20 -2.46
C GLY A 112 2.68 0.70 -1.39
N GLY A 113 2.40 1.57 -0.43
CA GLY A 113 1.54 1.27 0.70
C GLY A 113 2.30 1.30 2.03
N LEU A 114 1.95 0.40 2.90
CA LEU A 114 2.58 0.19 4.19
C LEU A 114 3.57 -0.96 4.12
N ASN A 115 4.30 -1.14 5.20
CA ASN A 115 5.08 -2.34 5.45
C ASN A 115 4.86 -2.79 6.91
N LYS A 116 5.57 -3.80 7.37
CA LYS A 116 5.42 -4.34 8.72
C LYS A 116 6.39 -3.72 9.74
N SER A 117 6.96 -2.56 9.44
CA SER A 117 7.81 -1.81 10.37
C SER A 117 6.98 -1.13 11.45
N ASN A 118 7.65 -0.70 12.53
CA ASN A 118 7.03 0.07 13.60
C ASN A 118 6.29 1.29 13.04
N HIS A 119 5.15 1.61 13.62
CA HIS A 119 4.26 2.70 13.20
C HIS A 119 3.70 2.56 11.78
N GLN A 120 3.62 1.33 11.26
CA GLN A 120 2.92 0.99 10.04
C GLN A 120 1.95 -0.19 10.31
N ASP A 121 2.06 -1.32 9.56
CA ASP A 121 1.24 -2.51 9.81
C ASP A 121 1.98 -3.51 10.72
N CYS A 122 2.24 -3.15 11.96
CA CYS A 122 2.85 -4.02 12.95
C CYS A 122 2.05 -4.03 14.26
N GLU A 123 2.35 -5.03 15.08
CA GLU A 123 1.78 -5.17 16.42
C GLU A 123 2.33 -4.09 17.38
N ASP A 124 1.50 -3.62 18.31
CA ASP A 124 1.84 -2.68 19.38
C ASP A 124 2.32 -1.27 18.92
N SER A 125 2.10 -0.88 17.67
CA SER A 125 2.66 0.37 17.17
C SER A 125 1.75 1.03 16.13
N ASP A 126 0.84 1.88 16.61
CA ASP A 126 -0.13 2.58 15.78
C ASP A 126 0.52 3.61 14.85
N ARG A 127 -0.12 3.79 13.69
CA ARG A 127 0.24 4.86 12.76
C ARG A 127 -0.22 6.22 13.28
N ALA A 128 0.60 7.24 13.06
CA ALA A 128 0.25 8.61 13.36
C ALA A 128 -0.69 9.26 12.32
N SER A 129 -0.81 8.67 11.13
CA SER A 129 -1.56 9.21 10.00
C SER A 129 -2.24 8.10 9.20
N LEU A 130 -3.39 8.42 8.59
CA LEU A 130 -4.05 7.56 7.61
C LEU A 130 -3.36 7.60 6.24
N GLY A 131 -2.58 8.64 5.94
CA GLY A 131 -1.83 8.80 4.70
C GLY A 131 -0.70 7.77 4.52
N LEU A 132 -0.18 7.67 3.31
CA LEU A 132 0.99 6.86 3.04
C LEU A 132 2.24 7.49 3.67
N PRO A 133 3.12 6.65 4.27
CA PRO A 133 4.39 7.15 4.82
C PRO A 133 5.37 7.53 3.70
N TYR A 134 6.40 8.28 4.06
CA TYR A 134 7.46 8.73 3.17
C TYR A 134 6.93 9.65 2.04
N ALA A 135 7.64 9.75 0.95
CA ALA A 135 7.27 10.61 -0.19
C ALA A 135 6.29 9.93 -1.18
N GLN A 136 5.62 8.84 -0.80
CA GLN A 136 4.83 8.01 -1.72
C GLN A 136 3.72 8.79 -2.44
N ASP A 137 2.93 9.59 -1.72
CA ASP A 137 1.84 10.36 -2.33
C ASP A 137 2.36 11.33 -3.39
N ARG A 138 3.49 12.01 -3.12
CA ARG A 138 4.18 12.88 -4.09
C ARG A 138 4.61 12.11 -5.32
N VAL A 139 5.25 10.96 -5.15
CA VAL A 139 5.73 10.13 -6.26
C VAL A 139 4.56 9.67 -7.13
N ILE A 140 3.47 9.19 -6.54
CA ILE A 140 2.28 8.75 -7.29
C ILE A 140 1.68 9.91 -8.10
N SER A 141 1.47 11.08 -7.49
CA SER A 141 0.92 12.24 -8.19
C SER A 141 1.82 12.73 -9.33
N GLU A 142 3.15 12.71 -9.15
CA GLU A 142 4.07 13.10 -10.22
C GLU A 142 4.10 12.06 -11.36
N LEU A 143 4.02 10.76 -11.04
CA LEU A 143 3.92 9.69 -12.05
C LEU A 143 2.63 9.80 -12.88
N ALA A 144 1.50 10.14 -12.26
CA ALA A 144 0.21 10.31 -12.93
C ALA A 144 0.25 11.44 -14.00
N LYS A 145 1.10 12.44 -13.81
CA LYS A 145 1.29 13.54 -14.79
C LYS A 145 2.04 13.10 -16.05
N VAL A 146 2.94 12.12 -15.92
CA VAL A 146 3.85 11.72 -17.01
C VAL A 146 3.43 10.45 -17.74
N ASN A 147 2.61 9.58 -17.11
CA ASN A 147 2.14 8.36 -17.75
C ASN A 147 0.67 8.09 -17.47
N LYS A 148 -0.14 7.94 -18.52
CA LYS A 148 -1.60 7.73 -18.42
C LYS A 148 -2.00 6.27 -18.09
N ASN A 149 -1.05 5.34 -18.21
CA ASN A 149 -1.24 3.93 -17.87
C ASN A 149 -0.58 3.62 -16.53
N LEU A 150 -0.75 4.51 -15.55
CA LEU A 150 -0.27 4.29 -14.19
C LEU A 150 -1.20 3.33 -13.44
N ILE A 151 -0.62 2.31 -12.85
CA ILE A 151 -1.27 1.34 -11.98
C ILE A 151 -0.64 1.47 -10.60
N VAL A 152 -1.43 1.74 -9.58
CA VAL A 152 -0.96 1.73 -8.19
C VAL A 152 -1.39 0.42 -7.55
N VAL A 153 -0.42 -0.34 -7.06
CA VAL A 153 -0.63 -1.53 -6.23
C VAL A 153 -0.31 -1.14 -4.79
N ASN A 154 -1.35 -0.94 -4.01
CA ASN A 154 -1.25 -0.63 -2.59
C ASN A 154 -1.12 -1.91 -1.78
N ILE A 155 0.00 -2.08 -1.07
CA ILE A 155 0.26 -3.21 -0.16
C ILE A 155 0.07 -2.70 1.26
N SER A 156 -1.00 -3.12 1.91
CA SER A 156 -1.29 -2.73 3.29
C SER A 156 -2.27 -3.72 3.94
N GLY A 157 -2.19 -3.90 5.24
CA GLY A 157 -3.18 -4.67 6.02
C GLY A 157 -4.35 -3.80 6.49
N ASN A 158 -4.21 -2.48 6.41
CA ASN A 158 -5.18 -1.48 6.84
C ASN A 158 -5.56 -0.52 5.71
N ALA A 159 -6.61 0.27 5.94
CA ALA A 159 -6.98 1.37 5.07
C ALA A 159 -5.88 2.45 5.04
N VAL A 160 -5.70 3.06 3.88
CA VAL A 160 -4.85 4.23 3.68
C VAL A 160 -5.63 5.31 2.94
N ALA A 161 -5.37 6.57 3.24
CA ALA A 161 -5.88 7.67 2.44
C ALA A 161 -5.17 7.68 1.07
N MET A 162 -5.93 7.97 0.02
CA MET A 162 -5.46 8.02 -1.35
C MET A 162 -5.80 9.38 -1.98
N PRO A 163 -5.08 10.47 -1.62
CA PRO A 163 -5.41 11.82 -2.12
C PRO A 163 -5.34 11.91 -3.64
N TRP A 164 -4.56 11.06 -4.26
CA TRP A 164 -4.34 10.92 -5.70
C TRP A 164 -5.35 10.00 -6.42
N VAL A 165 -6.40 9.51 -5.73
CA VAL A 165 -7.36 8.53 -6.28
C VAL A 165 -7.99 8.97 -7.61
N ASN A 166 -8.24 10.27 -7.79
CA ASN A 166 -8.80 10.82 -9.03
C ASN A 166 -7.77 11.04 -10.15
N GLU A 167 -6.49 10.92 -9.84
CA GLU A 167 -5.38 11.13 -10.80
C GLU A 167 -4.92 9.80 -11.42
N VAL A 168 -5.14 8.67 -10.72
CA VAL A 168 -4.64 7.34 -11.08
C VAL A 168 -5.74 6.53 -11.75
N PRO A 169 -5.55 6.00 -12.97
CA PRO A 169 -6.59 5.26 -13.65
C PRO A 169 -6.84 3.86 -13.08
N ALA A 170 -5.82 3.18 -12.54
CA ALA A 170 -5.98 1.82 -12.01
C ALA A 170 -5.36 1.65 -10.62
N ILE A 171 -6.13 1.10 -9.69
CA ILE A 171 -5.72 0.89 -8.28
C ILE A 171 -6.07 -0.53 -7.86
N VAL A 172 -5.07 -1.24 -7.35
CA VAL A 172 -5.18 -2.59 -6.81
C VAL A 172 -4.81 -2.60 -5.33
N GLN A 173 -5.67 -3.11 -4.48
CA GLN A 173 -5.34 -3.42 -3.09
C GLN A 173 -4.74 -4.83 -3.03
N GLY A 174 -3.44 -4.89 -2.75
CA GLY A 174 -2.66 -6.12 -2.81
C GLY A 174 -2.65 -6.91 -1.50
N TRP A 175 -2.86 -6.27 -0.35
CA TRP A 175 -2.70 -6.87 0.98
C TRP A 175 -1.29 -7.43 1.21
N PHE A 176 -1.10 -8.22 2.29
CA PHE A 176 0.10 -9.02 2.53
C PHE A 176 -0.17 -10.46 2.09
N LEU A 177 0.37 -10.87 0.96
CA LEU A 177 0.01 -12.11 0.27
C LEU A 177 0.93 -13.30 0.53
N GLY A 178 1.92 -13.14 1.42
CA GLY A 178 2.85 -14.23 1.76
C GLY A 178 3.92 -14.47 0.70
N SER A 179 4.48 -15.69 0.70
CA SER A 179 5.66 -16.04 -0.10
C SER A 179 5.47 -15.88 -1.60
N GLU A 180 4.26 -16.06 -2.10
CA GLU A 180 3.92 -15.97 -3.54
C GLU A 180 3.31 -14.62 -3.94
N ALA A 181 3.53 -13.58 -3.14
CA ALA A 181 2.94 -12.26 -3.40
C ALA A 181 3.24 -11.75 -4.81
N GLY A 182 4.49 -11.88 -5.26
CA GLY A 182 4.91 -11.46 -6.58
C GLY A 182 4.23 -12.24 -7.71
N THR A 183 4.14 -13.55 -7.59
CA THR A 183 3.46 -14.42 -8.56
C THR A 183 1.97 -14.09 -8.65
N ALA A 184 1.30 -13.93 -7.51
CA ALA A 184 -0.13 -13.64 -7.45
C ALA A 184 -0.46 -12.26 -8.02
N LEU A 185 0.31 -11.23 -7.66
CA LEU A 185 0.12 -9.88 -8.18
C LEU A 185 0.39 -9.82 -9.69
N ALA A 186 1.46 -10.46 -10.17
CA ALA A 186 1.74 -10.53 -11.60
C ALA A 186 0.58 -11.16 -12.39
N SER A 187 0.02 -12.28 -11.89
CA SER A 187 -1.12 -12.96 -12.52
C SER A 187 -2.35 -12.06 -12.65
N VAL A 188 -2.64 -11.25 -11.62
CA VAL A 188 -3.75 -10.28 -11.67
C VAL A 188 -3.45 -9.15 -12.66
N LEU A 189 -2.24 -8.61 -12.64
CA LEU A 189 -1.86 -7.45 -13.47
C LEU A 189 -1.89 -7.78 -14.97
N VAL A 190 -1.54 -9.01 -15.36
CA VAL A 190 -1.54 -9.42 -16.78
C VAL A 190 -2.80 -10.19 -17.20
N GLY A 191 -3.77 -10.35 -16.31
CA GLY A 191 -5.07 -10.93 -16.62
C GLY A 191 -5.14 -12.46 -16.62
N ASP A 192 -4.15 -13.16 -16.05
CA ASP A 192 -4.24 -14.62 -15.85
C ASP A 192 -5.29 -14.95 -14.77
N ALA A 193 -5.48 -14.06 -13.82
CA ALA A 193 -6.46 -14.19 -12.76
C ALA A 193 -7.35 -12.93 -12.67
N ASN A 194 -8.66 -13.13 -12.58
CA ASN A 194 -9.61 -12.04 -12.39
C ASN A 194 -9.63 -11.60 -10.91
N PRO A 195 -9.44 -10.29 -10.59
CA PRO A 195 -9.45 -9.79 -9.23
C PRO A 195 -10.87 -9.73 -8.65
N SER A 196 -11.37 -10.84 -8.14
CA SER A 196 -12.77 -11.00 -7.69
C SER A 196 -13.00 -10.67 -6.22
N GLY A 197 -11.96 -10.36 -5.44
CA GLY A 197 -12.06 -10.01 -4.02
C GLY A 197 -12.83 -8.72 -3.76
N LYS A 198 -13.45 -8.62 -2.58
CA LYS A 198 -14.13 -7.41 -2.09
C LYS A 198 -13.38 -6.85 -0.87
N LEU A 199 -13.49 -5.55 -0.64
CA LEU A 199 -12.97 -4.94 0.58
C LEU A 199 -13.77 -5.42 1.80
N PRO A 200 -13.12 -5.84 2.89
CA PRO A 200 -13.79 -6.21 4.13
C PRO A 200 -14.20 -4.99 4.98
N PHE A 201 -13.67 -3.80 4.68
CA PHE A 201 -13.97 -2.54 5.35
C PHE A 201 -13.81 -1.36 4.39
N THR A 202 -14.43 -0.24 4.73
CA THR A 202 -14.39 0.99 3.93
C THR A 202 -13.01 1.68 4.08
N PHE A 203 -12.45 2.15 2.98
CA PHE A 203 -11.28 3.03 2.97
C PHE A 203 -11.76 4.48 3.00
N PRO A 204 -11.65 5.20 4.13
CA PRO A 204 -12.06 6.59 4.20
C PRO A 204 -11.05 7.50 3.51
N ALA A 205 -11.51 8.65 2.99
CA ALA A 205 -10.62 9.65 2.42
C ALA A 205 -9.74 10.33 3.49
N LYS A 206 -10.27 10.47 4.70
CA LYS A 206 -9.57 11.02 5.88
C LYS A 206 -10.06 10.37 7.16
N LEU A 207 -9.27 10.47 8.22
CA LEU A 207 -9.55 9.79 9.48
C LEU A 207 -10.86 10.28 10.14
N GLU A 208 -11.17 11.57 9.98
CA GLU A 208 -12.39 12.19 10.50
C GLU A 208 -13.67 11.70 9.82
N ASP A 209 -13.56 10.96 8.72
CA ASP A 209 -14.70 10.32 8.08
C ASP A 209 -15.11 9.01 8.77
N VAL A 210 -14.29 8.49 9.67
CA VAL A 210 -14.61 7.30 10.48
C VAL A 210 -15.48 7.70 11.68
N GLY A 211 -16.59 7.00 11.92
CA GLY A 211 -17.57 7.33 12.96
C GLY A 211 -16.94 7.49 14.34
N ALA A 212 -16.20 6.53 14.81
CA ALA A 212 -15.54 6.56 16.11
C ALA A 212 -14.59 7.76 16.27
N HIS A 213 -13.84 8.12 15.21
CA HIS A 213 -12.99 9.32 15.25
C HIS A 213 -13.78 10.62 15.20
N LYS A 214 -14.82 10.70 14.35
CA LYS A 214 -15.69 11.88 14.24
C LYS A 214 -16.43 12.19 15.55
N LEU A 215 -16.88 11.16 16.25
CA LEU A 215 -17.57 11.27 17.53
C LEU A 215 -16.62 11.42 18.72
N GLY A 216 -15.32 11.28 18.51
CA GLY A 216 -14.30 11.34 19.56
C GLY A 216 -14.32 10.15 20.51
N GLU A 217 -14.73 9.00 20.04
CA GLU A 217 -14.86 7.76 20.82
C GLU A 217 -13.58 6.93 20.82
N TYR A 218 -12.80 6.98 19.73
CA TYR A 218 -11.50 6.31 19.63
C TYR A 218 -10.37 7.30 19.91
N PRO A 219 -9.35 6.95 20.67
CA PRO A 219 -9.05 5.64 21.28
C PRO A 219 -9.63 5.46 22.71
N GLY A 220 -10.81 5.93 22.97
CA GLY A 220 -11.50 5.89 24.24
C GLY A 220 -11.63 7.26 24.92
N ASN A 221 -12.10 7.30 26.15
CA ASN A 221 -12.30 8.54 26.89
C ASN A 221 -10.97 9.30 27.04
N LYS A 222 -10.91 10.52 26.51
CA LYS A 222 -9.68 11.33 26.47
C LYS A 222 -9.15 11.71 27.86
N GLU A 223 -10.03 11.92 28.85
CA GLU A 223 -9.64 12.26 30.19
C GLU A 223 -9.04 11.06 30.92
N GLU A 224 -9.67 9.89 30.77
CA GLU A 224 -9.15 8.62 31.29
C GLU A 224 -7.84 8.23 30.62
N LEU A 225 -7.75 8.40 29.30
CA LEU A 225 -6.53 8.14 28.53
C LEU A 225 -5.37 9.03 28.99
N ALA A 226 -5.63 10.32 29.25
CA ALA A 226 -4.63 11.27 29.73
C ALA A 226 -4.16 10.95 31.17
N GLN A 227 -4.97 10.27 31.96
CA GLN A 227 -4.66 9.86 33.33
C GLN A 227 -4.05 8.46 33.41
N SER A 228 -4.19 7.64 32.32
CA SER A 228 -3.63 6.30 32.25
C SER A 228 -2.10 6.36 32.33
N LYS A 229 -1.53 5.59 33.23
CA LYS A 229 -0.08 5.51 33.47
C LYS A 229 0.51 4.14 33.20
N HIS A 230 -0.32 3.13 33.08
CA HIS A 230 0.10 1.76 32.96
C HIS A 230 -0.65 1.03 31.86
N ARG A 231 0.05 0.14 31.17
CA ARG A 231 -0.57 -0.84 30.26
C ARG A 231 -1.52 -1.72 31.10
N GLY A 232 -2.81 -1.60 30.89
CA GLY A 232 -3.84 -2.34 31.64
C GLY A 232 -4.76 -1.45 32.47
N ASP A 233 -4.53 -0.13 32.48
CA ASP A 233 -5.51 0.81 33.01
C ASP A 233 -6.79 0.71 32.16
N THR A 234 -7.94 0.68 32.84
CA THR A 234 -9.24 0.60 32.15
C THR A 234 -9.60 1.97 31.58
N ILE A 235 -9.89 2.00 30.28
CA ILE A 235 -10.38 3.19 29.59
C ILE A 235 -11.75 2.84 29.01
N ASN A 236 -12.74 3.69 29.29
CA ASN A 236 -14.09 3.47 28.79
C ASN A 236 -14.22 3.92 27.35
N GLU A 237 -14.81 3.06 26.51
CA GLU A 237 -15.21 3.36 25.15
C GLU A 237 -16.73 3.38 25.06
N ILE A 238 -17.28 4.37 24.36
CA ILE A 238 -18.72 4.52 24.16
C ILE A 238 -18.99 4.48 22.65
N TYR A 239 -19.80 3.52 22.22
CA TYR A 239 -20.17 3.31 20.81
C TYR A 239 -21.45 4.08 20.47
N ARG A 240 -21.36 5.39 20.22
CA ARG A 240 -22.51 6.24 19.89
C ARG A 240 -22.93 6.10 18.43
N GLU A 241 -22.05 5.60 17.59
CA GLU A 241 -22.41 5.26 16.21
C GLU A 241 -23.39 4.10 16.10
N ASP A 242 -23.56 3.32 17.19
CA ASP A 242 -24.49 2.19 17.26
C ASP A 242 -24.27 1.18 16.11
N ILE A 243 -25.31 0.87 15.34
CA ILE A 243 -25.22 -0.05 14.21
C ILE A 243 -24.56 0.57 12.97
N PHE A 244 -24.27 1.87 13.00
CA PHE A 244 -23.72 2.60 11.86
C PHE A 244 -22.19 2.55 11.86
N VAL A 245 -21.62 1.37 11.65
CA VAL A 245 -20.19 1.13 11.57
C VAL A 245 -19.75 0.90 10.13
N GLY A 246 -18.57 1.38 9.76
CA GLY A 246 -17.96 1.18 8.45
C GLY A 246 -18.82 1.77 7.32
N TYR A 247 -19.19 0.96 6.32
CA TYR A 247 -19.96 1.42 5.17
C TYR A 247 -21.36 1.98 5.56
N ARG A 248 -21.97 1.48 6.62
CA ARG A 248 -23.27 1.99 7.10
C ARG A 248 -23.16 3.42 7.61
N TRP A 249 -22.04 3.74 8.26
CA TRP A 249 -21.73 5.12 8.66
C TRP A 249 -21.52 6.01 7.44
N ALA A 250 -20.71 5.56 6.48
CA ALA A 250 -20.47 6.30 5.25
C ALA A 250 -21.77 6.59 4.49
N ASP A 251 -22.66 5.61 4.36
CA ASP A 251 -23.96 5.78 3.72
C ASP A 251 -24.85 6.77 4.48
N LYS A 252 -24.96 6.64 5.80
CA LYS A 252 -25.74 7.53 6.66
C LYS A 252 -25.28 8.98 6.56
N GLU A 253 -23.99 9.20 6.64
CA GLU A 253 -23.36 10.53 6.64
C GLU A 253 -23.07 11.05 5.22
N LYS A 254 -23.39 10.27 4.17
CA LYS A 254 -23.14 10.57 2.75
C LYS A 254 -21.67 10.86 2.47
N ILE A 255 -20.78 10.12 3.14
CA ILE A 255 -19.34 10.18 2.95
C ILE A 255 -18.98 9.35 1.73
N LYS A 256 -18.20 9.92 0.82
CA LYS A 256 -17.57 9.19 -0.28
C LYS A 256 -16.25 8.60 0.22
N PRO A 257 -16.11 7.27 0.25
CA PRO A 257 -14.83 6.64 0.50
C PRO A 257 -13.91 6.73 -0.71
#